data_55ca69ff3850a53428e3a9d34d0bb5f7
#
_entry.id   55ca69ff3850a53428e3a9d34d0bb5f7
#
_cell.length_a   1.000
_cell.length_b   1.000
_cell.length_c   1.000
_cell.angle_alpha   90.00
_cell.angle_beta   90.00
_cell.angle_gamma   90.00
#
_symmetry.space_group_name_H-M   'P 1'
#
loop_
_entity.id
_entity.type
_entity.pdbx_description
1 polymer ?
#
loop_
_entity_poly.entity_id
_entity_poly.type
_entity_poly.pdbx_seq_one_letter_code
_entity_poly.pdbx_strand_id
1 'polypeptide(L)'
;DTDCAKRRHGKILVPTDFPPHATLAVKLAMQLASRMNCEVEFLHAFISPSGSETIQLSDAYDYELEDMELTSRMQQQAETLMKRFAHNVRDDIKSGRLPAVKFSTIVSEGIPEEVILSYTREEKPLMVVMSTREAEKKESELIGSVTAEVLDRCRVPAFTVPENMNFDLFGKHERVAFFCNLDQEDMLALDSLYRLFPEIHLDVTLISVPPRRMRQTPPTQAA
;
A
#
# COMPACT_ATOMS: atom_id res chain seq x y z
N ASP A 1 -27.29 16.49 -2.06
CA ASP A 1 -27.58 15.07 -2.37
C ASP A 1 -27.07 14.58 -3.74
N THR A 2 -26.44 15.44 -4.55
CA THR A 2 -25.99 15.09 -5.92
C THR A 2 -24.49 14.74 -6.01
N ASP A 3 -23.72 14.90 -4.95
CA ASP A 3 -22.27 14.71 -4.95
C ASP A 3 -21.83 13.27 -4.59
N CYS A 4 -22.72 12.50 -3.97
CA CYS A 4 -22.45 11.09 -3.62
C CYS A 4 -22.46 10.14 -4.83
N ALA A 5 -23.15 10.50 -5.92
CA ALA A 5 -23.30 9.67 -7.11
C ALA A 5 -22.11 9.73 -8.08
N LYS A 6 -21.22 10.74 -7.98
CA LYS A 6 -20.07 10.94 -8.89
C LYS A 6 -18.78 10.25 -8.47
N ARG A 7 -18.68 9.65 -7.27
CA ARG A 7 -17.46 9.00 -6.75
C ARG A 7 -17.33 7.52 -7.08
N ARG A 8 -18.11 6.96 -7.99
CA ARG A 8 -18.23 5.52 -8.24
C ARG A 8 -17.22 4.92 -9.22
N HIS A 9 -16.14 5.63 -9.55
CA HIS A 9 -15.10 5.13 -10.49
C HIS A 9 -13.70 5.16 -9.89
N GLY A 10 -13.58 5.15 -8.56
CA GLY A 10 -12.28 5.12 -7.90
C GLY A 10 -11.70 3.70 -7.90
N LYS A 11 -10.37 3.61 -7.71
CA LYS A 11 -9.66 2.35 -7.57
C LYS A 11 -9.00 2.24 -6.20
N ILE A 12 -8.89 1.03 -5.69
CA ILE A 12 -8.03 0.70 -4.55
C ILE A 12 -6.74 0.12 -5.11
N LEU A 13 -5.61 0.71 -4.76
CA LEU A 13 -4.30 0.22 -5.16
C LEU A 13 -3.81 -0.86 -4.20
N VAL A 14 -3.34 -1.97 -4.74
CA VAL A 14 -2.74 -3.07 -3.98
C VAL A 14 -1.39 -3.41 -4.59
N PRO A 15 -0.28 -2.93 -4.04
CA PRO A 15 1.04 -3.40 -4.39
C PRO A 15 1.20 -4.89 -4.07
N THR A 16 1.82 -5.66 -4.96
CA THR A 16 1.95 -7.11 -4.82
C THR A 16 3.33 -7.61 -5.24
N ASP A 17 3.82 -8.61 -4.52
CA ASP A 17 5.04 -9.37 -4.82
C ASP A 17 4.73 -10.83 -5.21
N PHE A 18 3.51 -11.08 -5.69
CA PHE A 18 3.01 -12.37 -6.16
C PHE A 18 2.99 -13.49 -5.11
N PRO A 19 2.33 -13.29 -3.98
CA PRO A 19 2.21 -14.34 -2.99
C PRO A 19 1.47 -15.56 -3.58
N PRO A 20 1.77 -16.78 -3.13
CA PRO A 20 1.16 -18.00 -3.66
C PRO A 20 -0.35 -18.09 -3.43
N HIS A 21 -0.85 -17.41 -2.42
CA HIS A 21 -2.26 -17.32 -2.06
C HIS A 21 -2.68 -15.86 -1.90
N ALA A 22 -3.98 -15.58 -2.03
CA ALA A 22 -4.51 -14.25 -1.76
C ALA A 22 -4.20 -13.86 -0.30
N THR A 23 -3.33 -12.84 -0.14
CA THR A 23 -3.00 -12.29 1.18
C THR A 23 -4.21 -11.64 1.83
N LEU A 24 -4.13 -11.37 3.13
CA LEU A 24 -5.15 -10.61 3.83
C LEU A 24 -5.35 -9.22 3.21
N ALA A 25 -4.27 -8.59 2.71
CA ALA A 25 -4.37 -7.31 2.00
C ALA A 25 -5.21 -7.42 0.72
N VAL A 26 -5.02 -8.47 -0.09
CA VAL A 26 -5.87 -8.73 -1.28
C VAL A 26 -7.33 -8.95 -0.87
N LYS A 27 -7.57 -9.79 0.14
CA LYS A 27 -8.92 -10.06 0.64
C LYS A 27 -9.60 -8.79 1.14
N LEU A 28 -8.88 -7.98 1.95
CA LEU A 28 -9.39 -6.70 2.45
C LEU A 28 -9.73 -5.75 1.31
N ALA A 29 -8.80 -5.55 0.38
CA ALA A 29 -8.99 -4.64 -0.74
C ALA A 29 -10.21 -5.04 -1.60
N MET A 30 -10.37 -6.33 -1.90
CA MET A 30 -11.50 -6.85 -2.66
C MET A 30 -12.83 -6.67 -1.91
N GLN A 31 -12.86 -6.87 -0.59
CA GLN A 31 -14.06 -6.66 0.21
C GLN A 31 -14.42 -5.19 0.33
N LEU A 32 -13.43 -4.30 0.56
CA LEU A 32 -13.63 -2.86 0.57
C LEU A 32 -14.16 -2.37 -0.78
N ALA A 33 -13.54 -2.81 -1.87
CA ALA A 33 -13.95 -2.46 -3.22
C ALA A 33 -15.38 -2.90 -3.53
N SER A 34 -15.77 -4.10 -3.09
CA SER A 34 -17.15 -4.59 -3.21
C SER A 34 -18.16 -3.69 -2.48
N ARG A 35 -17.84 -3.26 -1.25
CA ARG A 35 -18.72 -2.36 -0.46
C ARG A 35 -18.76 -0.94 -1.02
N MET A 36 -17.62 -0.43 -1.44
CA MET A 36 -17.50 0.92 -2.00
C MET A 36 -17.93 1.01 -3.47
N ASN A 37 -18.25 -0.12 -4.11
CA ASN A 37 -18.57 -0.22 -5.54
C ASN A 37 -17.50 0.44 -6.42
N CYS A 38 -16.24 0.08 -6.19
CA CYS A 38 -15.07 0.54 -6.93
C CYS A 38 -14.23 -0.65 -7.44
N GLU A 39 -13.17 -0.38 -8.18
CA GLU A 39 -12.28 -1.40 -8.75
C GLU A 39 -11.03 -1.58 -7.90
N VAL A 40 -10.32 -2.69 -8.08
CA VAL A 40 -8.99 -2.93 -7.50
C VAL A 40 -7.95 -2.91 -8.60
N GLU A 41 -6.80 -2.31 -8.32
CA GLU A 41 -5.64 -2.35 -9.21
C GLU A 41 -4.44 -2.94 -8.49
N PHE A 42 -3.94 -4.05 -9.04
CA PHE A 42 -2.75 -4.71 -8.55
C PHE A 42 -1.52 -4.18 -9.27
N LEU A 43 -0.55 -3.68 -8.53
CA LEU A 43 0.68 -3.10 -9.04
C LEU A 43 1.88 -3.94 -8.60
N HIS A 44 2.73 -4.32 -9.54
CA HIS A 44 4.03 -4.90 -9.25
C HIS A 44 5.14 -4.04 -9.84
N ALA A 45 6.14 -3.74 -9.03
CA ALA A 45 7.34 -3.06 -9.47
C ALA A 45 8.51 -4.05 -9.52
N PHE A 46 9.32 -3.98 -10.59
CA PHE A 46 10.55 -4.74 -10.71
C PHE A 46 11.74 -3.80 -10.95
N ILE A 47 12.88 -4.14 -10.38
CA ILE A 47 14.11 -3.35 -10.52
C ILE A 47 14.93 -3.97 -11.64
N SER A 48 15.30 -3.15 -12.66
CA SER A 48 16.24 -3.55 -13.70
C SER A 48 17.66 -3.12 -13.36
N PRO A 49 18.69 -3.78 -13.92
CA PRO A 49 20.08 -3.39 -13.73
C PRO A 49 20.39 -1.99 -14.25
N SER A 50 19.69 -1.53 -15.28
CA SER A 50 19.87 -0.21 -15.90
C SER A 50 19.54 0.96 -14.97
N GLY A 51 18.89 0.70 -13.82
CA GLY A 51 18.58 1.72 -12.81
C GLY A 51 19.66 1.96 -11.76
N SER A 52 20.76 1.19 -11.76
CA SER A 52 21.91 1.45 -10.90
C SER A 52 22.91 2.36 -11.65
N GLU A 53 23.23 3.51 -11.04
CA GLU A 53 24.20 4.47 -11.58
C GLU A 53 25.44 3.78 -12.14
N THR A 54 25.57 3.78 -13.47
CA THR A 54 26.66 3.12 -14.19
C THR A 54 27.93 3.91 -14.02
N ILE A 55 28.94 3.24 -13.48
CA ILE A 55 30.33 3.67 -13.55
C ILE A 55 30.71 3.77 -15.04
N GLN A 56 31.02 4.97 -15.49
CA GLN A 56 31.52 5.22 -16.85
C GLN A 56 32.85 4.47 -17.06
N LEU A 57 32.78 3.34 -17.72
CA LEU A 57 33.95 2.65 -18.28
C LEU A 57 33.76 2.52 -19.80
N SER A 58 34.83 2.72 -20.54
CA SER A 58 34.93 3.02 -21.97
C SER A 58 34.59 1.89 -22.95
N ASP A 59 33.92 0.81 -22.55
CA ASP A 59 33.54 -0.30 -23.45
C ASP A 59 32.00 -0.47 -23.48
N ALA A 60 31.29 0.65 -23.56
CA ALA A 60 29.86 0.78 -23.22
C ALA A 60 28.87 0.01 -24.11
N TYR A 61 29.20 -0.30 -25.38
CA TYR A 61 28.19 -0.80 -26.33
C TYR A 61 27.75 -2.25 -26.07
N ASP A 62 28.64 -3.13 -25.61
CA ASP A 62 28.27 -4.52 -25.34
C ASP A 62 27.49 -4.66 -24.03
N TYR A 63 27.81 -3.84 -23.02
CA TYR A 63 27.08 -3.82 -21.74
C TYR A 63 25.65 -3.27 -21.86
N GLU A 64 25.41 -2.25 -22.68
CA GLU A 64 24.07 -1.70 -22.91
C GLU A 64 23.12 -2.72 -23.54
N LEU A 65 23.58 -3.56 -24.45
CA LEU A 65 22.77 -4.60 -25.07
C LEU A 65 22.44 -5.73 -24.09
N GLU A 66 23.39 -6.13 -23.25
CA GLU A 66 23.18 -7.15 -22.21
C GLU A 66 22.18 -6.66 -21.14
N ASP A 67 22.29 -5.40 -20.73
CA ASP A 67 21.38 -4.77 -19.77
C ASP A 67 19.95 -4.67 -20.34
N MET A 68 19.80 -4.30 -21.62
CA MET A 68 18.51 -4.26 -22.29
C MET A 68 17.86 -5.65 -22.40
N GLU A 69 18.64 -6.69 -22.74
CA GLU A 69 18.14 -8.07 -22.76
C GLU A 69 17.71 -8.54 -21.38
N LEU A 70 18.52 -8.25 -20.36
CA LEU A 70 18.23 -8.63 -18.98
C LEU A 70 16.97 -7.93 -18.47
N THR A 71 16.83 -6.61 -18.72
CA THR A 71 15.63 -5.85 -18.39
C THR A 71 14.40 -6.43 -19.08
N SER A 72 14.50 -6.76 -20.38
CA SER A 72 13.39 -7.35 -21.13
C SER A 72 12.98 -8.72 -20.54
N ARG A 73 13.96 -9.55 -20.14
CA ARG A 73 13.68 -10.85 -19.48
C ARG A 73 12.99 -10.66 -18.13
N MET A 74 13.45 -9.70 -17.32
CA MET A 74 12.85 -9.39 -16.02
C MET A 74 11.41 -8.88 -16.17
N GLN A 75 11.16 -8.01 -17.14
CA GLN A 75 9.82 -7.56 -17.47
C GLN A 75 8.91 -8.72 -17.88
N GLN A 76 9.33 -9.57 -18.80
CA GLN A 76 8.58 -10.75 -19.23
C GLN A 76 8.27 -11.71 -18.08
N GLN A 77 9.23 -11.89 -17.18
CA GLN A 77 9.05 -12.70 -15.98
C GLN A 77 8.00 -12.08 -15.06
N ALA A 78 8.10 -10.78 -14.77
CA ALA A 78 7.14 -10.05 -13.94
C ALA A 78 5.73 -10.09 -14.54
N GLU A 79 5.59 -9.88 -15.85
CA GLU A 79 4.31 -9.99 -16.54
C GLU A 79 3.72 -11.41 -16.49
N THR A 80 4.57 -12.42 -16.59
CA THR A 80 4.13 -13.83 -16.50
C THR A 80 3.62 -14.15 -15.11
N LEU A 81 4.34 -13.69 -14.07
CA LEU A 81 3.94 -13.84 -12.68
C LEU A 81 2.64 -13.06 -12.40
N MET A 82 2.50 -11.85 -12.94
CA MET A 82 1.28 -11.06 -12.81
C MET A 82 0.07 -11.74 -13.49
N LYS A 83 0.25 -12.32 -14.67
CA LYS A 83 -0.80 -13.09 -15.35
C LYS A 83 -1.25 -14.28 -14.51
N ARG A 84 -0.30 -15.02 -13.92
CA ARG A 84 -0.59 -16.14 -13.01
C ARG A 84 -1.31 -15.68 -11.75
N PHE A 85 -0.85 -14.60 -11.13
CA PHE A 85 -1.51 -13.99 -9.99
C PHE A 85 -2.95 -13.58 -10.31
N ALA A 86 -3.15 -12.88 -11.42
CA ALA A 86 -4.48 -12.48 -11.87
C ALA A 86 -5.41 -13.69 -12.17
N HIS A 87 -4.85 -14.79 -12.66
CA HIS A 87 -5.59 -16.04 -12.83
C HIS A 87 -6.07 -16.59 -11.48
N ASN A 88 -5.18 -16.67 -10.49
CA ASN A 88 -5.52 -17.13 -9.15
C ASN A 88 -6.62 -16.26 -8.51
N VAL A 89 -6.52 -14.93 -8.63
CA VAL A 89 -7.57 -14.01 -8.14
C VAL A 89 -8.92 -14.27 -8.82
N ARG A 90 -8.94 -14.51 -10.15
CA ARG A 90 -10.18 -14.86 -10.87
C ARG A 90 -10.77 -16.17 -10.39
N ASP A 91 -9.94 -17.16 -10.08
CA ASP A 91 -10.41 -18.46 -9.58
C ASP A 91 -10.92 -18.34 -8.14
N ASP A 92 -10.33 -17.47 -7.33
CA ASP A 92 -10.82 -17.13 -6.00
C ASP A 92 -12.19 -16.43 -6.06
N ILE A 93 -12.40 -15.55 -7.03
CA ILE A 93 -13.70 -14.92 -7.29
C ILE A 93 -14.72 -15.98 -7.72
N LYS A 94 -14.39 -16.85 -8.71
CA LYS A 94 -15.28 -17.88 -9.20
C LYS A 94 -15.69 -18.88 -8.12
N SER A 95 -14.79 -19.21 -7.21
CA SER A 95 -15.04 -20.13 -6.09
C SER A 95 -15.74 -19.48 -4.88
N GLY A 96 -16.01 -18.17 -4.94
CA GLY A 96 -16.63 -17.43 -3.84
C GLY A 96 -15.69 -17.10 -2.66
N ARG A 97 -14.39 -17.37 -2.78
CA ARG A 97 -13.40 -16.99 -1.76
C ARG A 97 -13.14 -15.48 -1.73
N LEU A 98 -13.30 -14.82 -2.88
CA LEU A 98 -13.25 -13.36 -3.02
C LEU A 98 -14.56 -12.85 -3.61
N PRO A 99 -14.99 -11.62 -3.28
CA PRO A 99 -16.16 -11.00 -3.88
C PRO A 99 -15.93 -10.72 -5.38
N ALA A 100 -17.02 -10.67 -6.14
CA ALA A 100 -17.01 -10.38 -7.58
C ALA A 100 -16.75 -8.88 -7.82
N VAL A 101 -15.48 -8.48 -7.77
CA VAL A 101 -14.99 -7.11 -8.02
C VAL A 101 -14.19 -7.10 -9.31
N LYS A 102 -14.36 -6.04 -10.09
CA LYS A 102 -13.53 -5.78 -11.27
C LYS A 102 -12.14 -5.35 -10.84
N PHE A 103 -11.12 -5.92 -11.47
CA PHE A 103 -9.75 -5.54 -11.19
C PHE A 103 -8.89 -5.44 -12.45
N SER A 104 -7.83 -4.65 -12.37
CA SER A 104 -6.77 -4.49 -13.37
C SER A 104 -5.41 -4.80 -12.77
N THR A 105 -4.40 -4.93 -13.63
CA THR A 105 -3.03 -5.24 -13.22
C THR A 105 -2.04 -4.37 -13.96
N ILE A 106 -1.02 -3.90 -13.26
CA ILE A 106 0.09 -3.11 -13.80
C ILE A 106 1.40 -3.76 -13.38
N VAL A 107 2.35 -3.82 -14.32
CA VAL A 107 3.75 -4.13 -14.06
C VAL A 107 4.55 -2.90 -14.49
N SER A 108 5.39 -2.39 -13.61
CA SER A 108 6.19 -1.19 -13.82
C SER A 108 7.65 -1.43 -13.45
N GLU A 109 8.55 -0.90 -14.23
CA GLU A 109 9.97 -0.86 -13.90
C GLU A 109 10.24 0.26 -12.91
N GLY A 110 11.08 -0.01 -11.91
CA GLY A 110 11.57 0.97 -10.94
C GLY A 110 11.62 0.43 -9.51
N ILE A 111 12.09 1.29 -8.62
CA ILE A 111 12.15 1.03 -7.18
C ILE A 111 10.72 0.96 -6.64
N PRO A 112 10.32 -0.11 -5.94
CA PRO A 112 8.93 -0.37 -5.59
C PRO A 112 8.23 0.80 -4.89
N GLU A 113 8.85 1.40 -3.88
CA GLU A 113 8.28 2.53 -3.15
C GLU A 113 8.09 3.76 -4.05
N GLU A 114 9.04 4.05 -4.94
CA GLU A 114 8.93 5.19 -5.86
C GLU A 114 7.82 4.98 -6.90
N VAL A 115 7.72 3.77 -7.44
CA VAL A 115 6.66 3.39 -8.39
C VAL A 115 5.28 3.54 -7.73
N ILE A 116 5.11 3.02 -6.50
CA ILE A 116 3.86 3.13 -5.75
C ILE A 116 3.52 4.60 -5.50
N LEU A 117 4.48 5.38 -5.01
CA LEU A 117 4.29 6.79 -4.70
C LEU A 117 3.99 7.63 -5.95
N SER A 118 4.66 7.34 -7.09
CA SER A 118 4.35 8.00 -8.37
C SER A 118 2.93 7.70 -8.82
N TYR A 119 2.57 6.43 -8.81
CA TYR A 119 1.21 6.01 -9.12
C TYR A 119 0.16 6.73 -8.26
N THR A 120 0.38 6.83 -6.94
CA THR A 120 -0.58 7.51 -6.05
C THR A 120 -0.72 9.00 -6.33
N ARG A 121 0.35 9.66 -6.80
CA ARG A 121 0.32 11.09 -7.21
C ARG A 121 -0.43 11.32 -8.51
N GLU A 122 -0.26 10.43 -9.48
CA GLU A 122 -0.78 10.54 -10.83
C GLU A 122 -2.24 10.08 -10.91
N GLU A 123 -2.53 8.87 -10.44
CA GLU A 123 -3.84 8.22 -10.57
C GLU A 123 -4.78 8.50 -9.38
N LYS A 124 -4.25 8.98 -8.26
CA LYS A 124 -5.01 9.35 -7.05
C LYS A 124 -6.02 8.28 -6.64
N PRO A 125 -5.59 7.04 -6.36
CA PRO A 125 -6.50 6.00 -5.92
C PRO A 125 -7.23 6.42 -4.64
N LEU A 126 -8.36 5.78 -4.34
CA LEU A 126 -9.12 6.04 -3.12
C LEU A 126 -8.30 5.72 -1.87
N MET A 127 -7.49 4.68 -1.96
CA MET A 127 -6.56 4.24 -0.92
C MET A 127 -5.54 3.26 -1.48
N VAL A 128 -4.48 3.04 -0.70
CA VAL A 128 -3.52 1.95 -0.90
C VAL A 128 -3.73 0.91 0.20
N VAL A 129 -3.75 -0.38 -0.15
CA VAL A 129 -3.82 -1.49 0.81
C VAL A 129 -2.58 -2.35 0.66
N MET A 130 -1.79 -2.47 1.73
CA MET A 130 -0.51 -3.19 1.73
C MET A 130 -0.46 -4.23 2.85
N SER A 131 0.20 -5.36 2.60
CA SER A 131 0.57 -6.28 3.67
C SER A 131 1.76 -5.72 4.44
N THR A 132 1.73 -5.87 5.77
CA THR A 132 2.98 -5.81 6.51
C THR A 132 3.62 -7.19 6.40
N ARG A 133 4.82 -7.30 5.81
CA ARG A 133 5.59 -8.53 5.94
C ARG A 133 5.93 -8.72 7.41
N GLU A 134 5.61 -9.88 7.96
CA GLU A 134 6.37 -10.37 9.09
C GLU A 134 7.78 -10.60 8.55
N ALA A 135 8.71 -9.70 8.94
CA ALA A 135 10.11 -9.90 8.64
C ALA A 135 10.50 -11.27 9.21
N GLU A 136 10.89 -12.20 8.34
CA GLU A 136 11.60 -13.38 8.80
C GLU A 136 12.78 -12.90 9.66
N LYS A 137 12.61 -12.98 10.99
CA LYS A 137 13.67 -13.01 11.99
C LYS A 137 14.38 -11.72 12.42
N LYS A 138 13.75 -10.58 12.54
CA LYS A 138 14.24 -9.63 13.57
C LYS A 138 13.04 -9.08 14.32
N GLU A 139 12.97 -9.34 15.61
CA GLU A 139 11.93 -8.88 16.54
C GLU A 139 11.76 -7.34 16.59
N SER A 140 12.51 -6.58 15.80
CA SER A 140 12.54 -5.11 15.79
C SER A 140 11.89 -4.46 14.56
N GLU A 141 11.59 -5.19 13.49
CA GLU A 141 11.00 -4.63 12.27
C GLU A 141 9.61 -5.21 12.01
N LEU A 142 8.60 -4.55 12.56
CA LEU A 142 7.19 -4.92 12.41
C LEU A 142 6.63 -4.59 11.02
N ILE A 143 7.31 -3.76 10.24
CA ILE A 143 6.86 -3.25 8.94
C ILE A 143 8.02 -3.34 7.95
N GLY A 144 7.76 -3.86 6.74
CA GLY A 144 8.75 -3.91 5.67
C GLY A 144 9.17 -2.51 5.19
N SER A 145 10.39 -2.37 4.66
CA SER A 145 10.96 -1.09 4.22
C SER A 145 10.09 -0.35 3.19
N VAL A 146 9.59 -1.05 2.18
CA VAL A 146 8.69 -0.48 1.15
C VAL A 146 7.40 0.04 1.79
N THR A 147 6.80 -0.72 2.71
CA THR A 147 5.57 -0.30 3.40
C THR A 147 5.82 0.91 4.28
N ALA A 148 6.94 0.94 5.02
CA ALA A 148 7.30 2.07 5.87
C ALA A 148 7.51 3.36 5.04
N GLU A 149 8.23 3.27 3.93
CA GLU A 149 8.50 4.41 3.04
C GLU A 149 7.21 4.94 2.38
N VAL A 150 6.32 4.03 1.96
CA VAL A 150 5.01 4.42 1.40
C VAL A 150 4.16 5.10 2.47
N LEU A 151 4.11 4.58 3.71
CA LEU A 151 3.34 5.20 4.80
C LEU A 151 3.82 6.61 5.13
N ASP A 152 5.14 6.83 5.11
CA ASP A 152 5.74 8.13 5.42
C ASP A 152 5.43 9.21 4.36
N ARG A 153 5.40 8.81 3.08
CA ARG A 153 5.35 9.75 1.95
C ARG A 153 4.04 9.77 1.18
N CYS A 154 3.16 8.79 1.40
CA CYS A 154 1.90 8.67 0.68
C CYS A 154 0.90 9.75 1.11
N ARG A 155 0.22 10.38 0.14
CA ARG A 155 -0.77 11.42 0.39
C ARG A 155 -2.23 10.95 0.26
N VAL A 156 -2.41 9.69 -0.12
CA VAL A 156 -3.73 9.04 -0.10
C VAL A 156 -3.83 8.14 1.13
N PRO A 157 -5.03 7.84 1.63
CA PRO A 157 -5.20 6.90 2.74
C PRO A 157 -4.47 5.59 2.47
N ALA A 158 -3.70 5.09 3.44
CA ALA A 158 -2.99 3.82 3.34
C ALA A 158 -3.42 2.89 4.47
N PHE A 159 -3.78 1.66 4.09
CA PHE A 159 -4.11 0.59 5.02
C PHE A 159 -3.00 -0.45 5.03
N THR A 160 -2.51 -0.76 6.19
CA THR A 160 -1.57 -1.88 6.37
C THR A 160 -2.27 -3.03 7.07
N VAL A 161 -2.07 -4.22 6.54
CA VAL A 161 -2.73 -5.44 7.02
C VAL A 161 -1.67 -6.44 7.46
N PRO A 162 -1.59 -6.76 8.76
CA PRO A 162 -0.73 -7.83 9.26
C PRO A 162 -1.15 -9.19 8.70
N GLU A 163 -0.18 -10.03 8.30
CA GLU A 163 -0.47 -11.32 7.68
C GLU A 163 -1.04 -12.37 8.65
N ASN A 164 -0.81 -12.20 9.95
CA ASN A 164 -1.21 -13.14 11.00
C ASN A 164 -2.55 -12.80 11.67
N MET A 165 -3.30 -11.84 11.16
CA MET A 165 -4.62 -11.52 11.71
C MET A 165 -5.67 -12.54 11.30
N ASN A 166 -6.46 -12.97 12.30
CA ASN A 166 -7.71 -13.68 12.01
C ASN A 166 -8.77 -12.63 11.67
N PHE A 167 -9.22 -12.62 10.42
CA PHE A 167 -9.93 -11.51 9.84
C PHE A 167 -11.38 -11.89 9.53
N ASP A 168 -12.30 -11.61 10.43
CA ASP A 168 -13.69 -11.39 10.11
C ASP A 168 -13.87 -9.90 9.83
N LEU A 169 -13.83 -9.57 8.53
CA LEU A 169 -13.73 -8.22 8.06
C LEU A 169 -14.98 -7.38 8.30
N PHE A 170 -14.75 -6.24 8.91
CA PHE A 170 -15.65 -5.12 9.06
C PHE A 170 -17.11 -5.52 9.31
N GLY A 171 -17.44 -5.67 10.57
CA GLY A 171 -18.81 -5.70 11.02
C GLY A 171 -19.56 -4.40 10.69
N LYS A 172 -20.75 -4.25 11.23
CA LYS A 172 -21.48 -2.97 11.19
C LYS A 172 -20.95 -1.95 12.20
N HIS A 173 -20.16 -2.43 13.18
CA HIS A 173 -19.57 -1.66 14.26
C HIS A 173 -18.09 -2.01 14.39
N GLU A 174 -17.23 -1.00 14.29
CA GLU A 174 -15.78 -1.15 14.42
C GLU A 174 -15.23 -0.17 15.46
N ARG A 175 -14.25 -0.63 16.24
CA ARG A 175 -13.53 0.22 17.20
C ARG A 175 -12.22 0.68 16.61
N VAL A 176 -12.01 1.97 16.61
CA VAL A 176 -10.82 2.62 16.04
C VAL A 176 -10.08 3.37 17.14
N ALA A 177 -8.79 3.06 17.32
CA ALA A 177 -7.88 3.87 18.10
C ALA A 177 -7.24 4.91 17.16
N PHE A 178 -7.57 6.18 17.34
CA PHE A 178 -7.06 7.26 16.52
C PHE A 178 -5.98 8.03 17.28
N PHE A 179 -4.73 7.90 16.82
CA PHE A 179 -3.59 8.63 17.38
C PHE A 179 -3.55 10.03 16.78
N CYS A 180 -3.54 11.04 17.63
CA CYS A 180 -3.66 12.43 17.21
C CYS A 180 -2.79 13.38 18.07
N ASN A 181 -2.45 14.51 17.48
CA ASN A 181 -1.83 15.65 18.17
C ASN A 181 -2.86 16.69 18.61
N LEU A 182 -4.14 16.45 18.28
CA LEU A 182 -5.28 17.36 18.50
C LEU A 182 -5.14 18.67 17.69
N ASP A 183 -4.62 18.58 16.49
CA ASP A 183 -4.52 19.69 15.55
C ASP A 183 -5.59 19.63 14.42
N GLN A 184 -5.51 20.58 13.50
CA GLN A 184 -6.49 20.67 12.41
C GLN A 184 -6.34 19.55 11.39
N GLU A 185 -5.14 19.01 11.19
CA GLU A 185 -4.85 17.93 10.25
C GLU A 185 -5.50 16.62 10.72
N ASP A 186 -5.51 16.38 12.03
CA ASP A 186 -6.19 15.24 12.64
C ASP A 186 -7.69 15.24 12.34
N MET A 187 -8.31 16.42 12.38
CA MET A 187 -9.74 16.54 12.07
C MET A 187 -10.04 16.22 10.61
N LEU A 188 -9.16 16.62 9.69
CA LEU A 188 -9.28 16.28 8.26
C LEU A 188 -9.09 14.79 8.01
N ALA A 189 -8.13 14.16 8.70
CA ALA A 189 -7.90 12.72 8.62
C ALA A 189 -9.10 11.92 9.15
N LEU A 190 -9.68 12.35 10.26
CA LEU A 190 -10.88 11.72 10.84
C LEU A 190 -12.11 11.86 9.92
N ASP A 191 -12.34 13.05 9.34
CA ASP A 191 -13.39 13.26 8.35
C ASP A 191 -13.20 12.38 7.12
N SER A 192 -11.95 12.23 6.67
CA SER A 192 -11.61 11.33 5.57
C SER A 192 -11.92 9.87 5.90
N LEU A 193 -11.63 9.42 7.12
CA LEU A 193 -11.95 8.08 7.59
C LEU A 193 -13.47 7.82 7.55
N TYR A 194 -14.28 8.75 8.06
CA TYR A 194 -15.73 8.62 8.02
C TYR A 194 -16.29 8.61 6.61
N ARG A 195 -15.72 9.40 5.70
CA ARG A 195 -16.13 9.42 4.29
C ARG A 195 -15.78 8.14 3.53
N LEU A 196 -14.72 7.44 3.93
CA LEU A 196 -14.34 6.16 3.34
C LEU A 196 -15.30 5.05 3.74
N PHE A 197 -15.87 5.11 4.94
CA PHE A 197 -16.70 4.04 5.51
C PHE A 197 -18.07 4.54 5.98
N PRO A 198 -18.91 5.10 5.09
CA PRO A 198 -20.19 5.70 5.48
C PRO A 198 -21.20 4.69 6.06
N GLU A 199 -21.04 3.41 5.71
CA GLU A 199 -21.95 2.32 6.15
C GLU A 199 -21.50 1.65 7.46
N ILE A 200 -20.33 2.04 8.00
CA ILE A 200 -19.76 1.43 9.19
C ILE A 200 -19.89 2.40 10.37
N HIS A 201 -20.46 1.92 11.45
CA HIS A 201 -20.44 2.67 12.71
C HIS A 201 -19.05 2.55 13.35
N LEU A 202 -18.35 3.66 13.44
CA LEU A 202 -17.00 3.74 14.01
C LEU A 202 -17.06 4.30 15.43
N ASP A 203 -16.69 3.46 16.41
CA ASP A 203 -16.43 3.90 17.78
C ASP A 203 -14.98 4.37 17.87
N VAL A 204 -14.75 5.66 17.80
CA VAL A 204 -13.41 6.25 17.74
C VAL A 204 -12.93 6.64 19.13
N THR A 205 -11.80 6.07 19.56
CA THR A 205 -11.08 6.48 20.76
C THR A 205 -9.90 7.36 20.35
N LEU A 206 -9.88 8.61 20.77
CA LEU A 206 -8.77 9.52 20.51
C LEU A 206 -7.64 9.26 21.52
N ILE A 207 -6.43 9.06 21.00
CA ILE A 207 -5.22 8.84 21.78
C ILE A 207 -4.22 9.94 21.45
N SER A 208 -3.97 10.84 22.40
CA SER A 208 -2.94 11.88 22.27
C SER A 208 -1.71 11.51 23.08
N VAL A 209 -0.55 11.53 22.42
CA VAL A 209 0.76 11.32 23.06
C VAL A 209 1.44 12.66 23.20
N PRO A 210 1.53 13.23 24.41
CA PRO A 210 2.18 14.52 24.58
C PRO A 210 3.65 14.45 24.16
N PRO A 211 4.20 15.49 23.51
CA PRO A 211 5.60 15.51 23.13
C PRO A 211 6.47 15.31 24.38
N ARG A 212 7.46 14.43 24.27
CA ARG A 212 8.45 14.21 25.33
C ARG A 212 9.08 15.56 25.68
N ARG A 213 8.82 16.10 26.87
CA ARG A 213 9.54 17.27 27.35
C ARG A 213 11.02 16.92 27.33
N MET A 214 11.79 17.57 26.43
CA MET A 214 13.25 17.53 26.53
C MET A 214 13.62 17.98 27.97
N ARG A 215 14.28 17.08 28.71
CA ARG A 215 14.88 17.47 30.01
C ARG A 215 15.80 18.64 29.73
N GLN A 216 15.41 19.84 30.15
CA GLN A 216 16.31 20.97 30.20
C GLN A 216 17.42 20.53 31.14
N THR A 217 18.62 20.35 30.62
CA THR A 217 19.84 20.24 31.44
C THR A 217 19.92 21.50 32.26
N PRO A 218 20.02 21.43 33.60
CA PRO A 218 20.19 22.61 34.42
C PRO A 218 21.48 23.32 33.99
N PRO A 219 21.50 24.65 33.98
CA PRO A 219 22.72 25.40 33.65
C PRO A 219 23.83 24.99 34.59
N THR A 220 24.95 24.54 34.02
CA THR A 220 26.17 24.25 34.75
C THR A 220 26.59 25.54 35.45
N GLN A 221 26.51 25.60 36.78
CA GLN A 221 27.10 26.68 37.54
C GLN A 221 28.62 26.61 37.34
N ALA A 222 29.15 27.59 36.61
CA ALA A 222 30.59 27.82 36.54
C ALA A 222 31.03 28.40 37.89
N ALA A 223 31.93 27.69 38.52
CA ALA A 223 32.70 28.16 39.69
C ALA A 223 33.90 28.93 39.22
#